data_f5dcb3f3236e41e1713d321e9c8b3eac
#
_entry.id   f5dcb3f3236e41e1713d321e9c8b3eac
#
_cell.length_a   1.000
_cell.length_b   1.000
_cell.length_c   1.000
_cell.angle_alpha   90.00
_cell.angle_beta   90.00
_cell.angle_gamma   90.00
#
_symmetry.space_group_name_H-M   'P 1'
#
loop_
_entity.id
_entity.type
_entity.pdbx_description
1 polymer ?
#
loop_
_entity_poly.entity_id
_entity_poly.type
_entity_poly.pdbx_seq_one_letter_code
_entity_poly.pdbx_strand_id
1 'polypeptide(L)' 'MLFQDCHAQDRTEQVEDGRWIAEVTALPGVLAYGGSKAEANARAQALALRVIADRLENGEQLPREIAAFFEAA' A
#
# COMPACT_ATOMS: atom_id res chain seq x y z
N MET A 1 -10.16 -9.47 1.77
CA MET A 1 -8.99 -9.01 1.09
C MET A 1 -7.95 -8.66 2.11
N LEU A 2 -6.76 -9.16 1.91
CA LEU A 2 -5.72 -9.06 2.93
C LEU A 2 -5.34 -7.64 3.26
N PHE A 3 -5.13 -6.81 2.24
CA PHE A 3 -4.71 -5.44 2.50
C PHE A 3 -5.80 -4.62 3.13
N GLN A 4 -7.05 -4.93 2.85
CA GLN A 4 -8.14 -4.19 3.44
C GLN A 4 -8.31 -4.50 4.92
N ASP A 5 -7.85 -5.67 5.35
CA ASP A 5 -7.91 -6.04 6.75
C ASP A 5 -6.78 -5.42 7.56
N CYS A 6 -5.81 -4.82 6.89
CA CYS A 6 -4.65 -4.21 7.56
C CYS A 6 -4.79 -2.70 7.56
N HIS A 7 -5.83 -2.21 8.17
CA HIS A 7 -6.17 -0.78 8.14
C HIS A 7 -5.09 0.11 8.69
N ALA A 8 -4.33 -0.39 9.65
CA ALA A 8 -3.28 0.42 10.26
C ALA A 8 -2.17 0.78 9.29
N GLN A 9 -2.07 0.07 8.16
CA GLN A 9 -0.99 0.25 7.19
C GLN A 9 -1.44 1.00 5.95
N ASP A 10 -2.66 1.50 5.97
CA ASP A 10 -3.25 2.12 4.79
C ASP A 10 -4.05 3.34 5.24
N ARG A 11 -3.70 4.48 4.70
CA ARG A 11 -4.33 5.73 5.06
C ARG A 11 -4.91 6.38 3.81
N THR A 12 -6.14 6.91 3.94
CA THR A 12 -6.77 7.62 2.84
C THR A 12 -7.25 8.98 3.30
N GLU A 13 -7.11 9.97 2.42
CA GLU A 13 -7.58 11.33 2.65
C GLU A 13 -8.09 11.92 1.36
N GLN A 14 -9.07 12.80 1.48
CA GLN A 14 -9.53 13.55 0.33
C GLN A 14 -8.75 14.86 0.25
N VAL A 15 -8.20 15.16 -0.93
CA VAL A 15 -7.47 16.41 -1.12
C VAL A 15 -8.42 17.49 -1.64
N GLU A 16 -7.92 18.73 -1.68
CA GLU A 16 -8.76 19.91 -1.92
C GLU A 16 -9.56 19.88 -3.21
N ASP A 17 -9.01 19.29 -4.27
CA ASP A 17 -9.68 19.28 -5.56
C ASP A 17 -10.64 18.09 -5.73
N GLY A 18 -10.96 17.41 -4.65
CA GLY A 18 -11.91 16.31 -4.68
C GLY A 18 -11.31 14.94 -4.93
N ARG A 19 -10.04 14.87 -5.29
CA ARG A 19 -9.37 13.59 -5.45
C ARG A 19 -9.06 12.98 -4.09
N TRP A 20 -8.83 11.69 -4.12
CA TRP A 20 -8.44 10.95 -2.92
C TRP A 20 -6.99 10.53 -3.03
N ILE A 21 -6.30 10.51 -1.90
CA ILE A 21 -4.94 9.99 -1.83
C ILE A 21 -4.94 8.83 -0.85
N ALA A 22 -4.23 7.77 -1.20
CA ALA A 22 -4.06 6.63 -0.31
C ALA A 22 -2.57 6.40 -0.11
N GLU A 23 -2.18 6.16 1.12
CA GLU A 23 -0.78 5.94 1.47
C GLU A 23 -0.65 4.62 2.22
N VAL A 24 0.34 3.82 1.84
CA VAL A 24 0.66 2.57 2.54
C VAL A 24 1.75 2.92 3.55
N THR A 25 1.37 3.03 4.82
CA THR A 25 2.29 3.53 5.84
C THR A 25 3.47 2.61 6.10
N ALA A 26 3.31 1.31 5.84
CA ALA A 26 4.39 0.35 6.00
C ALA A 26 5.47 0.50 4.92
N LEU A 27 5.18 1.21 3.84
CA LEU A 27 6.11 1.41 2.74
C LEU A 27 6.22 2.91 2.46
N PRO A 28 7.12 3.61 3.13
CA PRO A 28 7.24 5.06 2.95
C PRO A 28 7.43 5.42 1.48
N GLY A 29 6.69 6.42 1.04
CA GLY A 29 6.75 6.86 -0.35
C GLY A 29 5.76 6.17 -1.27
N VAL A 30 5.08 5.13 -0.80
CA VAL A 30 4.08 4.44 -1.61
C VAL A 30 2.74 5.10 -1.38
N LEU A 31 2.31 5.88 -2.36
CA LEU A 31 1.01 6.53 -2.31
C LEU A 31 0.45 6.65 -3.72
N ALA A 32 -0.84 6.82 -3.82
CA ALA A 32 -1.50 6.95 -5.12
C ALA A 32 -2.75 7.80 -4.99
N TYR A 33 -3.16 8.38 -6.10
CA TYR A 33 -4.36 9.21 -6.16
C TYR A 33 -5.46 8.47 -6.92
N GLY A 34 -6.68 8.83 -6.65
CA GLY A 34 -7.82 8.30 -7.39
C GLY A 34 -9.01 9.23 -7.30
N GLY A 35 -9.99 9.00 -8.14
CA GLY A 35 -11.22 9.78 -8.14
C GLY A 35 -12.17 9.40 -7.01
N SER A 36 -11.93 8.29 -6.35
CA SER A 36 -12.70 7.85 -5.20
C SER A 36 -11.77 7.22 -4.20
N LYS A 37 -12.26 7.05 -2.98
CA LYS A 37 -11.47 6.39 -1.93
C LYS A 37 -11.09 4.97 -2.36
N ALA A 38 -12.04 4.24 -2.92
CA ALA A 38 -11.79 2.87 -3.35
C ALA A 38 -10.74 2.81 -4.46
N GLU A 39 -10.81 3.75 -5.40
CA GLU A 39 -9.86 3.78 -6.50
C GLU A 39 -8.45 4.13 -6.00
N ALA A 40 -8.34 5.13 -5.14
CA ALA A 40 -7.04 5.51 -4.58
C ALA A 40 -6.43 4.33 -3.81
N ASN A 41 -7.25 3.65 -3.03
CA ASN A 41 -6.83 2.49 -2.26
C ASN A 41 -6.32 1.37 -3.15
N ALA A 42 -7.07 1.06 -4.21
CA ALA A 42 -6.69 -0.01 -5.13
C ALA A 42 -5.37 0.31 -5.83
N ARG A 43 -5.21 1.56 -6.23
CA ARG A 43 -3.97 1.98 -6.90
C ARG A 43 -2.78 1.94 -5.96
N ALA A 44 -2.98 2.35 -4.71
CA ALA A 44 -1.90 2.29 -3.71
C ALA A 44 -1.51 0.85 -3.44
N GLN A 45 -2.48 -0.05 -3.35
CA GLN A 45 -2.21 -1.47 -3.13
C GLN A 45 -1.44 -2.06 -4.31
N ALA A 46 -1.84 -1.72 -5.53
CA ALA A 46 -1.14 -2.21 -6.70
C ALA A 46 0.30 -1.73 -6.72
N LEU A 47 0.52 -0.46 -6.39
CA LEU A 47 1.86 0.09 -6.33
C LEU A 47 2.68 -0.59 -5.24
N ALA A 48 2.07 -0.83 -4.08
CA ALA A 48 2.74 -1.49 -2.98
C ALA A 48 3.22 -2.89 -3.39
N LEU A 49 2.37 -3.63 -4.10
CA LEU A 49 2.74 -4.97 -4.55
C LEU A 49 3.91 -4.94 -5.53
N ARG A 50 3.95 -3.93 -6.39
CA ARG A 50 5.07 -3.76 -7.31
C ARG A 50 6.36 -3.46 -6.57
N VAL A 51 6.28 -2.60 -5.56
CA VAL A 51 7.45 -2.25 -4.76
C VAL A 51 7.95 -3.47 -4.00
N ILE A 52 7.02 -4.25 -3.42
CA ILE A 52 7.38 -5.46 -2.71
C ILE A 52 8.07 -6.45 -3.63
N ALA A 53 7.51 -6.67 -4.81
CA ALA A 53 8.09 -7.58 -5.79
C ALA A 53 9.49 -7.14 -6.19
N ASP A 54 9.66 -5.85 -6.43
CA ASP A 54 10.94 -5.29 -6.81
C ASP A 54 12.00 -5.50 -5.71
N ARG A 55 11.62 -5.26 -4.47
CA ARG A 55 12.55 -5.43 -3.35
C ARG A 55 12.97 -6.88 -3.20
N LEU A 56 12.01 -7.78 -3.34
CA LEU A 56 12.33 -9.21 -3.24
C LEU A 56 13.27 -9.65 -4.36
N GLU A 57 13.05 -9.16 -5.57
CA GLU A 57 13.90 -9.51 -6.69
C GLU A 57 15.32 -8.98 -6.53
N ASN A 58 15.45 -7.87 -5.82
CA ASN A 58 16.76 -7.26 -5.56
C ASN A 58 17.40 -7.76 -4.27
N GLY A 59 16.76 -8.70 -3.59
CA GLY A 59 17.29 -9.27 -2.36
C GLY A 59 17.18 -8.36 -1.15
N GLU A 60 16.33 -7.34 -1.21
CA GLU A 60 16.14 -6.43 -0.09
C GLU A 60 15.15 -6.98 0.91
N GLN A 61 15.29 -6.56 2.16
CA GLN A 61 14.36 -6.97 3.19
C GLN A 61 13.05 -6.20 3.08
N LEU A 62 11.96 -6.91 3.39
CA LEU A 62 10.64 -6.29 3.45
C LEU A 62 10.42 -5.67 4.82
N PRO A 63 9.59 -4.62 4.90
CA PRO A 63 9.13 -4.14 6.20
C PRO A 63 8.48 -5.27 6.98
N ARG A 64 8.61 -5.22 8.30
CA ARG A 64 8.11 -6.29 9.16
C ARG A 64 6.64 -6.57 8.93
N GLU A 65 5.85 -5.52 8.79
CA GLU A 65 4.40 -5.64 8.61
C GLU A 65 4.05 -6.41 7.34
N ILE A 66 4.84 -6.22 6.31
CA ILE A 66 4.62 -6.89 5.03
C ILE A 66 5.14 -8.32 5.08
N ALA A 67 6.31 -8.50 5.66
CA ALA A 67 6.93 -9.83 5.74
C ALA A 67 6.03 -10.80 6.51
N ALA A 68 5.29 -10.32 7.48
CA ALA A 68 4.43 -11.16 8.28
C ALA A 68 3.36 -11.89 7.45
N PHE A 69 2.96 -11.32 6.30
CA PHE A 69 2.00 -11.99 5.43
C PHE A 69 2.53 -13.29 4.85
N PHE A 70 3.84 -13.40 4.75
CA PHE A 70 4.46 -14.55 4.12
C PHE A 70 4.97 -15.58 5.12
N GLU A 71 5.13 -15.19 6.37
CA GLU A 71 5.68 -16.08 7.38
C GLU A 71 4.71 -17.16 7.81
N ALA A 72 3.43 -16.93 7.61
CA ALA A 72 2.42 -17.89 8.03
C ALA A 72 2.36 -19.12 7.15
N ALA A 73 3.03 -19.10 6.05
CA ALA A 73 3.00 -20.22 5.09
C ALA A 73 3.75 -21.47 5.61
#